data_446a43cf1d06e66c39a16fa6d1bd2fc5
#
_entry.id   446a43cf1d06e66c39a16fa6d1bd2fc5
#
_cell.length_a   1.000
_cell.length_b   1.000
_cell.length_c   1.000
_cell.angle_alpha   90.00
_cell.angle_beta   90.00
_cell.angle_gamma   90.00
#
_symmetry.space_group_name_H-M   'P 1'
#
loop_
_entity.id
_entity.type
_entity.pdbx_description
1 polymer ?
#
loop_
_entity_poly.entity_id
_entity_poly.type
_entity_poly.pdbx_seq_one_letter_code
_entity_poly.pdbx_strand_id
1 'polypeptide(L)'
;MMTSVGEPELQVSTDGVVTLKPPRPGDAERLVEGRDEEFFRWLGPGAETPRPVACVWVGEELVGWVDYDVEHDWLRPGEVNVGYYLFPAAREKGYASRAVELLLQHLSRETEHTVATLVIDRENVRSLRLAHRLGFVKRGGVEKGLFFAREV
;
A
#
# COMPACT_ATOMS: atom_id res chain seq x y z
N MET A 1 -6.16 21.00 -7.43
CA MET A 1 -5.88 20.52 -7.82
C MET A 1 -5.10 20.02 -8.54
N MET A 2 -4.87 19.90 -8.93
CA MET A 2 -4.18 19.39 -9.62
C MET A 2 -3.26 18.60 -9.29
N THR A 3 -3.23 18.41 -8.55
CA THR A 3 -2.38 17.65 -7.97
C THR A 3 -2.03 16.39 -8.55
N SER A 4 -2.87 15.54 -8.74
CA SER A 4 -2.61 14.25 -9.36
C SER A 4 -2.23 14.37 -10.83
N VAL A 5 -2.20 15.56 -11.36
CA VAL A 5 -1.81 15.76 -12.75
C VAL A 5 -0.40 15.23 -13.03
N GLY A 6 0.47 15.31 -12.04
CA GLY A 6 1.83 14.85 -12.23
C GLY A 6 2.06 13.37 -11.95
N GLU A 7 1.04 12.67 -11.44
CA GLU A 7 1.20 11.26 -11.06
C GLU A 7 0.73 10.34 -12.19
N PRO A 8 1.60 9.49 -12.70
CA PRO A 8 1.20 8.55 -13.75
C PRO A 8 0.30 7.46 -13.20
N GLU A 9 -0.68 7.05 -13.99
CA GLU A 9 -1.52 5.93 -13.63
C GLU A 9 -0.67 4.67 -13.57
N LEU A 10 -0.94 3.81 -12.60
CA LEU A 10 -0.22 2.56 -12.46
C LEU A 10 -0.52 1.64 -13.66
N GLN A 11 0.52 1.17 -14.31
CA GLN A 11 0.40 0.18 -15.36
C GLN A 11 0.15 -1.19 -14.73
N VAL A 12 -0.63 -2.03 -15.39
CA VAL A 12 -0.85 -3.41 -14.93
C VAL A 12 0.52 -4.08 -14.83
N SER A 13 0.79 -4.67 -13.69
CA SER A 13 2.08 -5.34 -13.44
C SER A 13 1.86 -6.63 -12.66
N THR A 14 2.75 -7.59 -12.87
CA THR A 14 2.63 -8.89 -12.23
C THR A 14 4.01 -9.47 -11.94
N ASP A 15 4.08 -10.30 -10.90
CA ASP A 15 5.30 -11.08 -10.62
C ASP A 15 5.06 -12.57 -10.90
N GLY A 16 3.95 -12.90 -11.55
CA GLY A 16 3.58 -14.29 -11.84
C GLY A 16 2.63 -14.88 -10.82
N VAL A 17 2.51 -14.30 -9.66
CA VAL A 17 1.60 -14.75 -8.59
C VAL A 17 0.59 -13.66 -8.27
N VAL A 18 1.07 -12.44 -8.03
CA VAL A 18 0.25 -11.29 -7.70
C VAL A 18 0.24 -10.34 -8.90
N THR A 19 -0.93 -9.76 -9.17
CA THR A 19 -1.07 -8.75 -10.22
C THR A 19 -1.67 -7.49 -9.63
N LEU A 20 -1.10 -6.34 -9.97
CA LEU A 20 -1.67 -5.04 -9.63
C LEU A 20 -2.39 -4.49 -10.85
N LYS A 21 -3.63 -4.02 -10.65
CA LYS A 21 -4.42 -3.40 -11.69
C LYS A 21 -5.07 -2.13 -11.16
N PRO A 22 -5.18 -1.07 -11.95
CA PRO A 22 -5.95 0.11 -11.53
C PRO A 22 -7.38 -0.32 -11.18
N PRO A 23 -8.03 0.36 -10.22
CA PRO A 23 -9.40 0.02 -9.84
C PRO A 23 -10.35 0.10 -11.03
N ARG A 24 -11.29 -0.83 -11.09
CA ARG A 24 -12.31 -0.92 -12.14
C ARG A 24 -13.69 -0.64 -11.53
N PRO A 25 -14.70 -0.34 -12.35
CA PRO A 25 -16.07 -0.22 -11.84
C PRO A 25 -16.45 -1.47 -11.04
N GLY A 26 -17.02 -1.28 -9.86
CA GLY A 26 -17.41 -2.37 -8.97
C GLY A 26 -16.35 -2.77 -7.96
N ASP A 27 -15.09 -2.43 -8.16
CA ASP A 27 -14.04 -2.83 -7.23
C ASP A 27 -14.19 -2.11 -5.88
N ALA A 28 -14.58 -0.84 -5.87
CA ALA A 28 -14.73 -0.09 -4.63
C ALA A 28 -15.70 -0.77 -3.66
N GLU A 29 -16.83 -1.25 -4.17
CA GLU A 29 -17.82 -1.93 -3.35
C GLU A 29 -17.25 -3.22 -2.77
N ARG A 30 -16.50 -3.96 -3.56
CA ARG A 30 -15.88 -5.21 -3.11
C ARG A 30 -14.81 -4.95 -2.06
N LEU A 31 -14.05 -3.86 -2.20
CA LEU A 31 -13.04 -3.49 -1.20
C LEU A 31 -13.69 -3.14 0.13
N VAL A 32 -14.83 -2.46 0.11
CA VAL A 32 -15.56 -2.13 1.33
C VAL A 32 -16.13 -3.39 1.99
N GLU A 33 -16.73 -4.29 1.19
CA GLU A 33 -17.29 -5.53 1.70
C GLU A 33 -16.25 -6.43 2.36
N GLY A 34 -15.01 -6.38 1.91
CA GLY A 34 -13.95 -7.23 2.43
C GLY A 34 -13.29 -6.73 3.71
N ARG A 35 -13.70 -5.57 4.24
CA ARG A 35 -13.10 -5.01 5.45
C ARG A 35 -13.46 -5.86 6.67
N ASP A 36 -12.50 -6.02 7.57
CA ASP A 36 -12.69 -6.75 8.81
C ASP A 36 -12.20 -5.91 10.00
N GLU A 37 -12.20 -6.51 11.20
CA GLU A 37 -11.77 -5.80 12.41
C GLU A 37 -10.34 -5.27 12.30
N GLU A 38 -9.43 -6.00 11.65
CA GLU A 38 -8.06 -5.53 11.50
C GLU A 38 -8.00 -4.30 10.61
N PHE A 39 -8.85 -4.22 9.57
CA PHE A 39 -8.92 -3.01 8.77
C PHE A 39 -9.21 -1.79 9.66
N PHE A 40 -10.25 -1.88 10.49
CA PHE A 40 -10.66 -0.75 11.33
C PHE A 40 -9.64 -0.47 12.43
N ARG A 41 -8.96 -1.49 12.92
CA ARG A 41 -7.93 -1.33 13.95
C ARG A 41 -6.72 -0.57 13.42
N TRP A 42 -6.22 -0.93 12.24
CA TRP A 42 -4.97 -0.37 11.71
C TRP A 42 -5.16 0.81 10.78
N LEU A 43 -6.28 0.89 10.07
CA LEU A 43 -6.50 1.86 9.01
C LEU A 43 -7.63 2.85 9.29
N GLY A 44 -8.37 2.65 10.38
CA GLY A 44 -9.47 3.54 10.72
C GLY A 44 -10.74 3.22 9.97
N PRO A 45 -11.69 4.17 9.92
CA PRO A 45 -13.00 3.90 9.31
C PRO A 45 -12.97 3.67 7.80
N GLY A 46 -11.97 4.22 7.12
CA GLY A 46 -11.86 4.07 5.68
C GLY A 46 -12.81 4.97 4.91
N ALA A 47 -12.57 5.08 3.62
CA ALA A 47 -13.41 5.87 2.74
C ALA A 47 -14.67 5.09 2.35
N GLU A 48 -15.77 5.80 2.09
CA GLU A 48 -16.99 5.16 1.61
C GLU A 48 -16.81 4.61 0.19
N THR A 49 -16.04 5.31 -0.63
CA THR A 49 -15.74 4.89 -2.00
C THR A 49 -14.23 4.89 -2.17
N PRO A 50 -13.55 3.82 -1.76
CA PRO A 50 -12.08 3.78 -1.84
C PRO A 50 -11.60 3.77 -3.29
N ARG A 51 -10.54 4.53 -3.56
CA ARG A 51 -9.89 4.57 -4.87
C ARG A 51 -8.38 4.45 -4.69
N PRO A 52 -7.89 3.27 -4.33
CA PRO A 52 -6.46 3.08 -4.19
C PRO A 52 -5.75 3.18 -5.55
N VAL A 53 -4.45 3.33 -5.52
CA VAL A 53 -3.65 3.36 -6.74
C VAL A 53 -3.82 2.06 -7.52
N ALA A 54 -3.91 0.93 -6.81
CA ALA A 54 -4.12 -0.34 -7.48
C ALA A 54 -4.85 -1.34 -6.59
N CYS A 55 -5.61 -2.21 -7.23
CA CYS A 55 -6.17 -3.40 -6.59
C CYS A 55 -5.19 -4.55 -6.77
N VAL A 56 -5.18 -5.45 -5.79
CA VAL A 56 -4.30 -6.62 -5.78
C VAL A 56 -5.12 -7.85 -6.17
N TRP A 57 -4.64 -8.58 -7.17
CA TRP A 57 -5.30 -9.77 -7.69
C TRP A 57 -4.39 -10.98 -7.60
N VAL A 58 -4.98 -12.13 -7.29
CA VAL A 58 -4.29 -13.43 -7.40
C VAL A 58 -5.18 -14.26 -8.32
N GLY A 59 -4.72 -14.49 -9.55
CA GLY A 59 -5.59 -15.08 -10.56
C GLY A 59 -6.76 -14.14 -10.82
N GLU A 60 -7.96 -14.66 -10.72
CA GLU A 60 -9.18 -13.88 -10.94
C GLU A 60 -9.81 -13.38 -9.65
N GLU A 61 -9.11 -13.54 -8.51
CA GLU A 61 -9.65 -13.09 -7.23
C GLU A 61 -9.05 -11.76 -6.81
N LEU A 62 -9.93 -10.82 -6.47
CA LEU A 62 -9.53 -9.57 -5.84
C LEU A 62 -9.20 -9.88 -4.39
N VAL A 63 -7.99 -9.55 -3.93
CA VAL A 63 -7.56 -9.89 -2.58
C VAL A 63 -7.19 -8.68 -1.72
N GLY A 64 -7.19 -7.49 -2.26
CA GLY A 64 -6.87 -6.30 -1.49
C GLY A 64 -6.46 -5.12 -2.36
N TRP A 65 -5.68 -4.21 -1.77
CA TRP A 65 -5.23 -3.02 -2.50
C TRP A 65 -3.87 -2.56 -1.99
N VAL A 66 -3.21 -1.74 -2.81
CA VAL A 66 -2.03 -0.96 -2.42
C VAL A 66 -2.26 0.48 -2.83
N ASP A 67 -1.64 1.39 -2.09
CA ASP A 67 -1.82 2.82 -2.33
C ASP A 67 -0.59 3.58 -1.89
N TYR A 68 -0.45 4.81 -2.39
CA TYR A 68 0.52 5.76 -1.85
C TYR A 68 -0.05 7.17 -1.97
N ASP A 69 0.42 8.05 -1.10
CA ASP A 69 0.05 9.45 -1.18
C ASP A 69 1.20 10.33 -0.70
N VAL A 70 1.07 11.64 -0.92
CA VAL A 70 2.08 12.62 -0.57
C VAL A 70 1.53 13.70 0.37
N GLU A 71 0.38 13.45 0.97
CA GLU A 71 -0.35 14.48 1.72
C GLU A 71 -0.15 14.40 3.24
N HIS A 72 1.10 14.27 3.67
CA HIS A 72 1.44 14.25 5.09
C HIS A 72 2.55 15.25 5.40
N ASP A 73 2.38 16.01 6.46
CA ASP A 73 3.32 17.05 6.86
C ASP A 73 4.71 16.50 7.18
N TRP A 74 4.78 15.25 7.62
CA TRP A 74 6.05 14.63 8.01
C TRP A 74 6.84 14.06 6.84
N LEU A 75 6.28 14.07 5.62
CA LEU A 75 7.01 13.62 4.44
C LEU A 75 8.02 14.67 3.99
N ARG A 76 9.20 14.22 3.60
CA ARG A 76 10.23 15.07 3.03
C ARG A 76 10.08 15.11 1.51
N PRO A 77 10.72 16.07 0.82
CA PRO A 77 10.66 16.09 -0.65
C PRO A 77 11.09 14.73 -1.23
N GLY A 78 10.34 14.26 -2.22
CA GLY A 78 10.63 12.97 -2.88
C GLY A 78 10.09 11.77 -2.16
N GLU A 79 9.47 11.93 -1.00
CA GLU A 79 8.94 10.81 -0.23
C GLU A 79 7.45 10.62 -0.46
N VAL A 80 7.00 9.37 -0.41
CA VAL A 80 5.59 9.02 -0.43
C VAL A 80 5.29 8.11 0.75
N ASN A 81 4.04 8.13 1.21
CA ASN A 81 3.58 7.19 2.23
C ASN A 81 2.84 6.05 1.56
N VAL A 82 3.23 4.83 1.84
CA VAL A 82 2.64 3.62 1.25
C VAL A 82 1.65 2.99 2.22
N GLY A 83 0.52 2.53 1.69
CA GLY A 83 -0.46 1.78 2.46
C GLY A 83 -0.89 0.55 1.69
N TYR A 84 -1.39 -0.44 2.40
CA TYR A 84 -1.90 -1.66 1.79
C TYR A 84 -2.87 -2.36 2.72
N TYR A 85 -3.69 -3.22 2.13
CA TYR A 85 -4.61 -4.05 2.89
C TYR A 85 -4.93 -5.31 2.10
N LEU A 86 -4.96 -6.46 2.78
CA LEU A 86 -5.41 -7.72 2.20
C LEU A 86 -6.61 -8.25 2.97
N PHE A 87 -7.55 -8.83 2.24
CA PHE A 87 -8.70 -9.50 2.85
C PHE A 87 -8.19 -10.65 3.74
N PRO A 88 -8.93 -10.99 4.80
CA PRO A 88 -8.46 -12.02 5.76
C PRO A 88 -8.01 -13.33 5.13
N ALA A 89 -8.77 -13.85 4.17
CA ALA A 89 -8.43 -15.14 3.55
C ALA A 89 -7.16 -15.11 2.71
N ALA A 90 -6.66 -13.91 2.37
CA ALA A 90 -5.46 -13.78 1.54
C ALA A 90 -4.18 -13.55 2.36
N ARG A 91 -4.30 -13.47 3.68
CA ARG A 91 -3.15 -13.20 4.54
C ARG A 91 -2.27 -14.42 4.76
N GLU A 92 -1.05 -14.17 5.21
CA GLU A 92 -0.06 -15.20 5.56
C GLU A 92 0.35 -16.11 4.40
N LYS A 93 0.26 -15.58 3.19
CA LYS A 93 0.66 -16.29 1.97
C LYS A 93 1.75 -15.54 1.20
N GLY A 94 2.23 -14.43 1.76
CA GLY A 94 3.28 -13.61 1.13
C GLY A 94 2.77 -12.63 0.07
N TYR A 95 1.47 -12.53 -0.13
CA TYR A 95 0.91 -11.67 -1.18
C TYR A 95 1.15 -10.18 -0.92
N ALA A 96 1.08 -9.75 0.35
CA ALA A 96 1.28 -8.34 0.67
C ALA A 96 2.69 -7.89 0.31
N SER A 97 3.71 -8.68 0.63
CA SER A 97 5.09 -8.34 0.28
C SER A 97 5.28 -8.23 -1.22
N ARG A 98 4.67 -9.15 -1.98
CA ARG A 98 4.75 -9.13 -3.44
C ARG A 98 4.04 -7.89 -4.00
N ALA A 99 2.86 -7.58 -3.47
CA ALA A 99 2.09 -6.43 -3.95
C ALA A 99 2.82 -5.12 -3.68
N VAL A 100 3.35 -4.96 -2.47
CA VAL A 100 4.11 -3.76 -2.13
C VAL A 100 5.37 -3.66 -2.99
N GLU A 101 6.08 -4.77 -3.22
CA GLU A 101 7.27 -4.74 -4.08
C GLU A 101 6.93 -4.28 -5.50
N LEU A 102 5.80 -4.73 -6.05
CA LEU A 102 5.35 -4.26 -7.38
C LEU A 102 5.05 -2.76 -7.36
N LEU A 103 4.44 -2.27 -6.28
CA LEU A 103 4.20 -0.84 -6.14
C LEU A 103 5.51 -0.06 -6.08
N LEU A 104 6.50 -0.57 -5.33
CA LEU A 104 7.81 0.09 -5.25
C LEU A 104 8.50 0.14 -6.61
N GLN A 105 8.34 -0.90 -7.42
CA GLN A 105 8.86 -0.90 -8.78
C GLN A 105 8.19 0.15 -9.64
N HIS A 106 6.87 0.32 -9.49
CA HIS A 106 6.14 1.38 -10.18
C HIS A 106 6.70 2.76 -9.79
N LEU A 107 6.87 2.98 -8.50
CA LEU A 107 7.42 4.25 -8.01
C LEU A 107 8.79 4.54 -8.60
N SER A 108 9.64 3.52 -8.65
CA SER A 108 10.99 3.66 -9.19
C SER A 108 11.03 3.94 -10.69
N ARG A 109 10.16 3.28 -11.44
CA ARG A 109 10.21 3.33 -12.90
C ARG A 109 9.36 4.43 -13.52
N GLU A 110 8.23 4.74 -12.89
CA GLU A 110 7.22 5.60 -13.51
C GLU A 110 7.01 6.93 -12.80
N THR A 111 7.69 7.17 -11.69
CA THR A 111 7.53 8.44 -10.94
C THR A 111 8.90 9.02 -10.62
N GLU A 112 8.89 10.26 -10.12
CA GLU A 112 10.11 10.91 -9.66
C GLU A 112 10.29 10.78 -8.15
N HIS A 113 9.41 10.05 -7.48
CA HIS A 113 9.54 9.81 -6.05
C HIS A 113 10.74 8.90 -5.80
N THR A 114 11.47 9.17 -4.73
CA THR A 114 12.73 8.50 -4.45
C THR A 114 12.73 7.66 -3.19
N VAL A 115 11.76 7.86 -2.31
CA VAL A 115 11.71 7.14 -1.04
C VAL A 115 10.27 6.77 -0.72
N ALA A 116 10.04 5.51 -0.39
CA ALA A 116 8.77 5.04 0.13
C ALA A 116 8.85 4.98 1.65
N THR A 117 7.80 5.42 2.32
CA THR A 117 7.71 5.33 3.78
C THR A 117 6.52 4.48 4.18
N LEU A 118 6.63 3.87 5.35
CA LEU A 118 5.54 3.14 5.99
C LEU A 118 5.42 3.65 7.42
N VAL A 119 4.20 3.88 7.87
CA VAL A 119 3.92 4.18 9.26
C VAL A 119 3.15 3.00 9.82
N ILE A 120 3.72 2.33 10.80
CA ILE A 120 3.20 1.05 11.28
C ILE A 120 2.98 1.14 12.79
N ASP A 121 1.78 0.77 13.22
CA ASP A 121 1.48 0.67 14.66
C ASP A 121 2.43 -0.34 15.29
N ARG A 122 2.95 -0.01 16.48
CA ARG A 122 3.91 -0.88 17.19
C ARG A 122 3.37 -2.28 17.44
N GLU A 123 2.06 -2.44 17.51
CA GLU A 123 1.44 -3.73 17.76
C GLU A 123 1.14 -4.51 16.48
N ASN A 124 1.30 -3.90 15.32
CA ASN A 124 1.01 -4.56 14.05
C ASN A 124 2.21 -5.39 13.59
N VAL A 125 2.36 -6.56 14.21
CA VAL A 125 3.51 -7.45 13.99
C VAL A 125 3.63 -7.89 12.53
N ARG A 126 2.50 -8.15 11.88
CA ARG A 126 2.52 -8.59 10.48
C ARG A 126 3.13 -7.54 9.57
N SER A 127 2.74 -6.29 9.76
CA SER A 127 3.30 -5.19 8.96
C SER A 127 4.76 -4.90 9.31
N LEU A 128 5.14 -5.04 10.58
CA LEU A 128 6.55 -4.87 10.97
C LEU A 128 7.42 -5.91 10.27
N ARG A 129 6.95 -7.15 10.17
CA ARG A 129 7.68 -8.21 9.47
C ARG A 129 7.78 -7.92 7.97
N LEU A 130 6.72 -7.39 7.39
CA LEU A 130 6.74 -7.00 5.97
C LEU A 130 7.78 -5.92 5.71
N ALA A 131 7.79 -4.88 6.53
CA ALA A 131 8.75 -3.79 6.40
C ALA A 131 10.19 -4.32 6.46
N HIS A 132 10.47 -5.20 7.42
CA HIS A 132 11.78 -5.81 7.56
C HIS A 132 12.13 -6.65 6.32
N ARG A 133 11.20 -7.48 5.87
CA ARG A 133 11.43 -8.35 4.72
C ARG A 133 11.73 -7.56 3.44
N LEU A 134 11.09 -6.43 3.27
CA LEU A 134 11.27 -5.59 2.08
C LEU A 134 12.43 -4.60 2.21
N GLY A 135 13.19 -4.66 3.29
CA GLY A 135 14.37 -3.82 3.44
C GLY A 135 14.08 -2.40 3.87
N PHE A 136 12.90 -2.14 4.41
CA PHE A 136 12.63 -0.83 4.99
C PHE A 136 13.44 -0.68 6.28
N VAL A 137 13.97 0.51 6.50
CA VAL A 137 14.78 0.82 7.68
C VAL A 137 14.01 1.74 8.60
N LYS A 138 13.97 1.42 9.88
CA LYS A 138 13.31 2.24 10.88
C LYS A 138 13.98 3.60 10.94
N ARG A 139 13.19 4.67 10.84
CA ARG A 139 13.68 6.03 10.81
C ARG A 139 13.29 6.82 12.06
N GLY A 140 12.32 6.34 12.81
CA GLY A 140 11.87 7.02 14.00
C GLY A 140 10.55 6.45 14.47
N GLY A 141 9.93 7.15 15.41
CA GLY A 141 8.62 6.73 15.90
C GLY A 141 8.03 7.72 16.86
N VAL A 142 6.73 7.56 17.06
CA VAL A 142 5.96 8.27 18.07
C VAL A 142 5.35 7.22 18.98
N GLU A 143 4.52 7.64 19.93
CA GLU A 143 3.98 6.73 20.94
C GLU A 143 3.41 5.43 20.36
N LYS A 144 2.59 5.50 19.32
CA LYS A 144 1.94 4.32 18.75
C LYS A 144 2.53 3.83 17.45
N GLY A 145 3.24 4.65 16.72
CA GLY A 145 3.66 4.33 15.38
C GLY A 145 5.17 4.36 15.20
N LEU A 146 5.66 3.52 14.31
CA LEU A 146 7.04 3.49 13.88
C LEU A 146 7.12 3.89 12.43
N PHE A 147 8.11 4.73 12.10
CA PHE A 147 8.32 5.20 10.74
C PHE A 147 9.46 4.42 10.11
N PHE A 148 9.20 3.93 8.91
CA PHE A 148 10.18 3.19 8.13
C PHE A 148 10.35 3.84 6.77
N ALA A 149 11.52 3.68 6.18
CA ALA A 149 11.78 4.23 4.85
C ALA A 149 12.64 3.28 4.03
N ARG A 150 12.45 3.31 2.72
CA ARG A 150 13.25 2.56 1.76
C ARG A 150 13.38 3.39 0.49
N GLU A 151 14.61 3.47 -0.05
CA GLU A 151 14.83 4.10 -1.35
C GLU A 151 14.20 3.26 -2.44
N VAL A 152 13.66 3.91 -3.43
CA VAL A 152 13.05 3.22 -4.58
C VAL A 152 13.74 3.54 -5.89
#